data_f6241171eafda9910065e20a072549aa
#
_entry.id   f6241171eafda9910065e20a072549aa
#
_cell.length_a   1.000
_cell.length_b   1.000
_cell.length_c   1.000
_cell.angle_alpha   90.00
_cell.angle_beta   90.00
_cell.angle_gamma   90.00
#
_symmetry.space_group_name_H-M   'P 1'
#
loop_
_entity.id
_entity.type
_entity.pdbx_description
1 polymer ?
#
loop_
_entity_poly.entity_id
_entity_poly.type
_entity_poly.pdbx_seq_one_letter_code
_entity_poly.pdbx_strand_id
1 'polypeptide(L)'
;KFCREKALKYKNENLCDHFLQSNNCRDCYSNLGKKALKKWTITKIIYGSRKSDKNMEKDEDYEANFIDYSYVENLIKICNNKCVYCNVNFNYSKKNKNLISIERINNKIPHLKSNTTLCCISCNVRRVGNYI
;
A
#
# COMPACT_ATOMS: atom_id res chain seq x y z
N LYS A 1 -1.46 24.89 6.60
CA LYS A 1 -2.56 25.83 6.84
C LYS A 1 -3.25 26.24 5.55
N PHE A 2 -2.48 26.63 4.55
CA PHE A 2 -3.06 26.93 3.25
C PHE A 2 -3.73 25.70 2.66
N CYS A 3 -3.11 24.56 2.84
CA CYS A 3 -3.68 23.32 2.33
C CYS A 3 -5.04 23.04 2.93
N ARG A 4 -5.22 23.35 4.22
CA ARG A 4 -6.51 23.12 4.87
C ARG A 4 -7.59 24.01 4.27
N GLU A 5 -7.28 25.28 4.09
CA GLU A 5 -8.26 26.21 3.53
C GLU A 5 -8.67 25.83 2.12
N LYS A 6 -7.71 25.49 1.30
CA LYS A 6 -8.00 25.07 -0.06
C LYS A 6 -8.66 23.70 -0.09
N ALA A 7 -8.30 22.83 0.83
CA ALA A 7 -8.92 21.52 0.92
C ALA A 7 -10.41 21.64 1.21
N LEU A 8 -10.81 22.58 2.06
CA LEU A 8 -12.22 22.83 2.33
C LEU A 8 -12.92 23.34 1.07
N LYS A 9 -12.27 24.22 0.34
CA LYS A 9 -12.83 24.77 -0.89
C LYS A 9 -12.91 23.74 -2.00
N TYR A 10 -11.90 22.90 -2.12
CA TYR A 10 -11.78 21.91 -3.20
C TYR A 10 -11.96 20.49 -2.69
N LYS A 11 -12.67 20.30 -1.60
CA LYS A 11 -12.76 18.97 -0.99
C LYS A 11 -13.27 17.90 -1.95
N ASN A 12 -14.13 18.28 -2.87
CA ASN A 12 -14.68 17.34 -3.83
C ASN A 12 -13.67 17.00 -4.94
N GLU A 13 -12.66 17.83 -5.10
CA GLU A 13 -11.61 17.65 -6.09
C GLU A 13 -10.33 17.10 -5.48
N ASN A 14 -10.28 16.98 -4.16
CA ASN A 14 -9.11 16.49 -3.46
C ASN A 14 -7.86 17.33 -3.74
N LEU A 15 -8.02 18.63 -3.92
CA LEU A 15 -6.90 19.51 -4.16
C LEU A 15 -6.49 20.24 -2.91
N CYS A 16 -5.22 20.51 -2.78
CA CYS A 16 -4.68 21.34 -1.70
C CYS A 16 -4.31 22.72 -2.22
N ASP A 17 -3.83 23.56 -1.31
CA ASP A 17 -3.42 24.91 -1.64
C ASP A 17 -2.29 24.97 -2.66
N HIS A 18 -1.56 23.88 -2.82
CA HIS A 18 -0.45 23.80 -3.77
C HIS A 18 -0.91 23.26 -5.13
N PHE A 19 -2.20 23.18 -5.36
CA PHE A 19 -2.81 22.72 -6.62
C PHE A 19 -2.42 21.31 -7.00
N LEU A 20 -2.13 20.49 -6.00
CA LEU A 20 -1.86 19.08 -6.18
C LEU A 20 -2.94 18.29 -5.43
N GLN A 21 -3.20 17.08 -5.90
CA GLN A 21 -4.04 16.19 -5.09
C GLN A 21 -3.39 16.02 -3.74
N SER A 22 -4.19 16.05 -2.67
CA SER A 22 -3.65 16.01 -1.31
C SER A 22 -2.79 14.78 -1.08
N ASN A 23 -3.09 13.67 -1.76
CA ASN A 23 -2.29 12.45 -1.62
C ASN A 23 -0.97 12.50 -2.39
N ASN A 24 -0.72 13.53 -3.19
CA ASN A 24 0.54 13.71 -3.91
C ASN A 24 1.32 14.91 -3.41
N CYS A 25 0.74 15.71 -2.55
CA CYS A 25 1.40 16.90 -2.04
C CYS A 25 2.24 16.54 -0.80
N ARG A 26 3.56 16.63 -0.96
CA ARG A 26 4.47 16.28 0.13
C ARG A 26 4.21 17.09 1.39
N ASP A 27 3.98 18.41 1.23
CA ASP A 27 3.76 19.28 2.38
C ASP A 27 2.47 18.95 3.09
N CYS A 28 1.43 18.59 2.34
CA CYS A 28 0.16 18.20 2.94
C CYS A 28 0.31 16.92 3.75
N TYR A 29 1.08 15.95 3.25
CA TYR A 29 1.31 14.73 3.98
C TYR A 29 2.12 14.94 5.25
N SER A 30 3.09 15.83 5.19
CA SER A 30 3.85 16.17 6.40
C SER A 30 2.94 16.76 7.46
N ASN A 31 1.96 17.56 7.03
CA ASN A 31 1.02 18.20 7.96
C ASN A 31 -0.09 17.28 8.44
N LEU A 32 -0.48 16.31 7.63
CA LEU A 32 -1.52 15.36 8.00
C LEU A 32 -1.01 14.25 8.91
N GLY A 33 0.30 14.06 8.91
CA GLY A 33 0.93 13.12 9.80
C GLY A 33 0.99 11.69 9.27
N LYS A 34 1.56 10.83 10.11
CA LYS A 34 1.88 9.46 9.72
C LYS A 34 0.65 8.62 9.46
N LYS A 35 -0.45 8.90 10.13
CA LYS A 35 -1.66 8.10 9.99
C LYS A 35 -2.26 8.23 8.59
N ALA A 36 -2.32 9.44 8.07
CA ALA A 36 -2.86 9.66 6.73
C ALA A 36 -1.94 9.08 5.66
N LEU A 37 -0.63 9.21 5.85
CA LEU A 37 0.34 8.62 4.93
C LEU A 37 0.21 7.10 4.91
N LYS A 38 0.06 6.47 6.06
CA LYS A 38 -0.11 5.03 6.15
C LYS A 38 -1.36 4.59 5.40
N LYS A 39 -2.46 5.27 5.61
CA LYS A 39 -3.72 4.93 4.95
C LYS A 39 -3.59 5.04 3.44
N TRP A 40 -2.99 6.12 2.96
CA TRP A 40 -2.80 6.32 1.53
C TRP A 40 -1.92 5.23 0.93
N THR A 41 -0.81 4.91 1.60
CA THR A 41 0.13 3.91 1.12
C THR A 41 -0.52 2.54 1.03
N ILE A 42 -1.28 2.13 2.06
CA ILE A 42 -1.98 0.85 2.02
C ILE A 42 -2.97 0.81 0.85
N THR A 43 -3.71 1.87 0.65
CA THR A 43 -4.65 1.95 -0.46
C THR A 43 -3.94 1.79 -1.80
N LYS A 44 -2.77 2.42 -1.95
CA LYS A 44 -2.02 2.34 -3.19
C LYS A 44 -1.48 0.94 -3.47
N ILE A 45 -0.97 0.25 -2.45
CA ILE A 45 -0.44 -1.09 -2.67
C ILE A 45 -1.55 -2.08 -3.00
N ILE A 46 -2.74 -1.90 -2.44
CA ILE A 46 -3.88 -2.75 -2.78
C ILE A 46 -4.28 -2.51 -4.24
N TYR A 47 -4.34 -1.26 -4.65
CA TYR A 47 -4.65 -0.92 -6.05
C TYR A 47 -3.62 -1.53 -7.00
N GLY A 48 -2.34 -1.41 -6.66
CA GLY A 48 -1.27 -2.00 -7.46
C GLY A 48 -1.38 -3.52 -7.56
N SER A 49 -1.81 -4.17 -6.48
CA SER A 49 -2.03 -5.61 -6.48
C SER A 49 -3.13 -6.01 -7.45
N ARG A 50 -4.22 -5.25 -7.48
CA ARG A 50 -5.31 -5.52 -8.41
C ARG A 50 -4.86 -5.33 -9.86
N LYS A 51 -4.08 -4.30 -10.12
CA LYS A 51 -3.53 -4.08 -11.46
C LYS A 51 -2.61 -5.24 -11.87
N SER A 52 -1.82 -5.72 -10.94
CA SER A 52 -0.93 -6.84 -11.19
C SER A 52 -1.70 -8.12 -11.53
N ASP A 53 -2.88 -8.29 -10.93
CA ASP A 53 -3.72 -9.46 -11.17
C ASP A 53 -4.54 -9.39 -12.45
N LYS A 54 -4.48 -8.28 -13.17
CA LYS A 54 -5.39 -7.99 -14.28
C LYS A 54 -5.48 -9.10 -15.32
N ASN A 55 -4.35 -9.68 -15.67
CA ASN A 55 -4.28 -10.70 -16.72
C ASN A 55 -4.22 -12.13 -16.18
N MET A 56 -4.41 -12.30 -14.88
CA MET A 56 -4.39 -13.62 -14.27
C MET A 56 -5.77 -14.26 -14.32
N GLU A 57 -5.81 -15.58 -14.37
CA GLU A 57 -7.06 -16.30 -14.22
C GLU A 57 -7.63 -16.08 -12.83
N LYS A 58 -8.93 -15.85 -12.78
CA LYS A 58 -9.63 -15.60 -11.52
C LYS A 58 -10.87 -16.49 -11.47
N ASP A 59 -11.08 -17.11 -10.33
CA ASP A 59 -12.30 -17.89 -10.14
C ASP A 59 -13.45 -16.98 -9.69
N GLU A 60 -14.61 -17.56 -9.48
CA GLU A 60 -15.80 -16.79 -9.10
C GLU A 60 -15.69 -16.18 -7.72
N ASP A 61 -14.77 -16.68 -6.87
CA ASP A 61 -14.57 -16.19 -5.51
C ASP A 61 -13.49 -15.11 -5.43
N TYR A 62 -12.95 -14.68 -6.55
CA TYR A 62 -11.84 -13.72 -6.56
C TYR A 62 -12.18 -12.44 -5.78
N GLU A 63 -13.33 -11.83 -6.07
CA GLU A 63 -13.68 -10.56 -5.44
C GLU A 63 -13.91 -10.72 -3.94
N ALA A 64 -14.47 -11.85 -3.53
CA ALA A 64 -14.70 -12.10 -2.11
C ALA A 64 -13.39 -12.34 -1.35
N ASN A 65 -12.38 -12.88 -2.02
CA ASN A 65 -11.13 -13.28 -1.40
C ASN A 65 -9.96 -12.35 -1.71
N PHE A 66 -10.17 -11.36 -2.57
CA PHE A 66 -9.13 -10.38 -2.85
C PHE A 66 -8.81 -9.57 -1.58
N ILE A 67 -7.54 -9.21 -1.42
CA ILE A 67 -7.10 -8.44 -0.25
C ILE A 67 -7.85 -7.11 -0.19
N ASP A 68 -8.15 -6.66 1.03
CA ASP A 68 -8.77 -5.37 1.25
C ASP A 68 -8.03 -4.63 2.36
N TYR A 69 -8.45 -3.41 2.62
CA TYR A 69 -7.78 -2.56 3.59
C TYR A 69 -7.74 -3.19 4.98
N SER A 70 -8.88 -3.71 5.43
CA SER A 70 -8.96 -4.33 6.76
C SER A 70 -8.02 -5.51 6.90
N TYR A 71 -7.92 -6.32 5.85
CA TYR A 71 -7.04 -7.48 5.85
C TYR A 71 -5.57 -7.04 5.96
N VAL A 72 -5.17 -6.05 5.16
CA VAL A 72 -3.79 -5.57 5.20
C VAL A 72 -3.48 -4.95 6.56
N GLU A 73 -4.40 -4.17 7.09
CA GLU A 73 -4.23 -3.56 8.40
C GLU A 73 -4.06 -4.61 9.49
N ASN A 74 -4.85 -5.68 9.41
CA ASN A 74 -4.73 -6.79 10.34
C ASN A 74 -3.39 -7.50 10.22
N LEU A 75 -2.90 -7.71 9.00
CA LEU A 75 -1.57 -8.29 8.79
C LEU A 75 -0.48 -7.42 9.41
N ILE A 76 -0.59 -6.10 9.28
CA ILE A 76 0.37 -5.18 9.88
C ILE A 76 0.42 -5.37 11.40
N LYS A 77 -0.74 -5.54 12.03
CA LYS A 77 -0.81 -5.79 13.47
C LYS A 77 -0.18 -7.12 13.83
N ILE A 78 -0.48 -8.16 13.08
CA ILE A 78 0.03 -9.50 13.35
C ILE A 78 1.54 -9.54 13.27
N CYS A 79 2.14 -8.86 12.29
CA CYS A 79 3.60 -8.87 12.12
C CYS A 79 4.29 -7.73 12.88
N ASN A 80 3.57 -6.99 13.70
CA ASN A 80 4.11 -5.87 14.49
C ASN A 80 4.77 -4.80 13.62
N ASN A 81 4.18 -4.54 12.45
CA ASN A 81 4.68 -3.53 11.51
C ASN A 81 6.11 -3.81 11.04
N LYS A 82 6.45 -5.09 10.89
CA LYS A 82 7.79 -5.50 10.50
C LYS A 82 7.77 -6.45 9.32
N CYS A 83 8.81 -6.35 8.49
CA CYS A 83 8.98 -7.25 7.37
C CYS A 83 9.12 -8.70 7.87
N VAL A 84 8.39 -9.62 7.22
CA VAL A 84 8.43 -11.03 7.63
C VAL A 84 9.78 -11.70 7.34
N TYR A 85 10.60 -11.11 6.47
CA TYR A 85 11.89 -11.69 6.11
C TYR A 85 13.06 -11.08 6.85
N CYS A 86 13.18 -9.75 6.87
CA CYS A 86 14.33 -9.09 7.45
C CYS A 86 14.03 -8.35 8.75
N ASN A 87 12.79 -8.34 9.16
CA ASN A 87 12.35 -7.81 10.45
C ASN A 87 12.55 -6.30 10.64
N VAL A 88 12.75 -5.54 9.55
CA VAL A 88 12.81 -4.08 9.67
C VAL A 88 11.39 -3.54 9.86
N ASN A 89 11.29 -2.40 10.54
CA ASN A 89 10.01 -1.71 10.65
C ASN A 89 9.60 -1.19 9.28
N PHE A 90 8.34 -1.36 8.93
CA PHE A 90 7.82 -0.82 7.68
C PHE A 90 7.84 0.70 7.68
N ASN A 91 8.18 1.26 6.54
CA ASN A 91 8.05 2.68 6.27
C ASN A 91 6.93 2.87 5.27
N TYR A 92 6.29 4.02 5.34
CA TYR A 92 5.16 4.33 4.46
C TYR A 92 5.48 5.48 3.52
N SER A 93 6.73 5.91 3.49
CA SER A 93 7.20 6.97 2.60
C SER A 93 7.64 6.40 1.26
N LYS A 94 7.27 7.08 0.20
CA LYS A 94 7.34 6.59 -1.17
C LYS A 94 8.71 6.12 -1.65
N LYS A 95 9.79 6.70 -1.21
CA LYS A 95 11.13 6.37 -1.73
C LYS A 95 12.01 5.64 -0.72
N ASN A 96 11.40 5.09 0.30
CA ASN A 96 12.15 4.43 1.36
C ASN A 96 12.35 2.97 1.02
N LYS A 97 13.56 2.43 1.26
CA LYS A 97 13.86 1.03 0.98
C LYS A 97 13.11 0.07 1.88
N ASN A 98 12.59 0.58 3.00
CA ASN A 98 11.79 -0.23 3.93
C ASN A 98 10.29 -0.04 3.69
N LEU A 99 9.91 0.54 2.56
CA LEU A 99 8.51 0.74 2.21
C LEU A 99 7.77 -0.58 2.27
N ILE A 100 6.57 -0.55 2.86
CA ILE A 100 5.72 -1.73 2.94
C ILE A 100 5.32 -2.19 1.53
N SER A 101 5.25 -3.51 1.36
CA SER A 101 4.87 -4.11 0.09
C SER A 101 4.09 -5.38 0.36
N ILE A 102 3.24 -5.76 -0.59
CA ILE A 102 2.49 -7.01 -0.52
C ILE A 102 3.12 -8.00 -1.49
N GLU A 103 3.38 -9.20 -0.99
CA GLU A 103 3.97 -10.26 -1.80
C GLU A 103 3.02 -11.43 -1.91
N ARG A 104 2.95 -12.01 -3.09
CA ARG A 104 2.22 -13.27 -3.26
C ARG A 104 3.11 -14.42 -2.83
N ILE A 105 2.53 -15.35 -2.07
CA ILE A 105 3.24 -16.55 -1.64
C ILE A 105 3.48 -17.46 -2.84
N ASN A 106 2.46 -17.62 -3.68
CA ASN A 106 2.56 -18.33 -4.95
C ASN A 106 2.27 -17.35 -6.07
N ASN A 107 3.27 -17.10 -6.92
CA ASN A 107 3.15 -16.11 -8.00
C ASN A 107 2.15 -16.50 -9.09
N LYS A 108 1.71 -17.73 -9.10
CA LYS A 108 0.73 -18.21 -10.08
C LYS A 108 -0.71 -17.94 -9.65
N ILE A 109 -0.91 -17.51 -8.42
CA ILE A 109 -2.21 -17.24 -7.85
C ILE A 109 -2.33 -15.73 -7.59
N PRO A 110 -3.52 -15.14 -7.81
CA PRO A 110 -3.69 -13.70 -7.57
C PRO A 110 -3.49 -13.30 -6.12
N HIS A 111 -3.60 -12.01 -5.86
CA HIS A 111 -3.42 -11.44 -4.51
C HIS A 111 -4.65 -11.71 -3.64
N LEU A 112 -4.83 -12.95 -3.27
CA LEU A 112 -5.91 -13.37 -2.39
C LEU A 112 -5.46 -13.32 -0.93
N LYS A 113 -6.42 -13.23 -0.02
CA LYS A 113 -6.11 -13.20 1.41
C LYS A 113 -5.30 -14.41 1.86
N SER A 114 -5.53 -15.56 1.23
CA SER A 114 -4.80 -16.79 1.57
C SER A 114 -3.43 -16.87 0.91
N ASN A 115 -3.09 -15.95 0.02
CA ASN A 115 -1.89 -16.05 -0.81
C ASN A 115 -0.98 -14.84 -0.69
N THR A 116 -1.11 -14.05 0.35
CA THR A 116 -0.34 -12.81 0.47
C THR A 116 0.30 -12.68 1.84
N THR A 117 1.42 -11.98 1.86
CA THR A 117 2.11 -11.61 3.09
C THR A 117 2.70 -10.23 2.91
N LEU A 118 3.21 -9.65 3.99
CA LEU A 118 3.80 -8.31 3.96
C LEU A 118 5.31 -8.40 4.08
N CYS A 119 5.99 -7.63 3.25
CA CYS A 119 7.44 -7.53 3.32
C CYS A 119 7.86 -6.12 2.92
N CYS A 120 9.11 -5.76 3.17
CA CYS A 120 9.61 -4.48 2.69
C CYS A 120 9.94 -4.59 1.20
N ILE A 121 9.96 -3.44 0.53
CA ILE A 121 10.17 -3.44 -0.93
C ILE A 121 11.52 -4.05 -1.30
N SER A 122 12.54 -3.86 -0.47
CA SER A 122 13.86 -4.43 -0.72
C SER A 122 13.83 -5.96 -0.75
N CYS A 123 13.13 -6.57 0.21
CA CYS A 123 13.00 -8.03 0.24
C CYS A 123 12.15 -8.52 -0.91
N ASN A 124 11.08 -7.80 -1.24
CA ASN A 124 10.21 -8.19 -2.35
C ASN A 124 10.99 -8.23 -3.66
N VAL A 125 11.78 -7.21 -3.93
CA VAL A 125 12.59 -7.14 -5.15
C VAL A 125 13.60 -8.28 -5.19
N ARG A 126 14.28 -8.54 -4.07
CA ARG A 126 15.27 -9.62 -4.01
C ARG A 126 14.65 -10.99 -4.23
N ARG A 127 13.48 -11.21 -3.64
CA ARG A 127 12.80 -12.50 -3.79
C ARG A 127 12.35 -12.72 -5.22
N VAL A 128 11.85 -11.68 -5.87
CA VAL A 128 11.48 -11.77 -7.28
C VAL A 128 12.68 -12.18 -8.13
N GLY A 129 13.85 -11.60 -7.84
CA GLY A 129 15.08 -11.93 -8.56
C GLY A 129 15.57 -13.34 -8.31
N ASN A 130 15.17 -13.95 -7.20
CA ASN A 130 15.58 -15.30 -6.82
C ASN A 130 14.53 -16.36 -7.14
N TYR A 131 13.47 -15.97 -7.76
CA TYR A 131 12.37 -16.85 -8.12
C TYR A 131 12.68 -17.51 -9.42
N ILE A 132 13.31 -18.61 -9.36
CA ILE A 132 13.68 -19.25 -10.63
C ILE A 132 13.31 -20.71 -10.64
#